data_b339d532683c7e4c14cd30cf59f476b6
#
_entry.id   b339d532683c7e4c14cd30cf59f476b6
#
_cell.length_a   1.000
_cell.length_b   1.000
_cell.length_c   1.000
_cell.angle_alpha   90.00
_cell.angle_beta   90.00
_cell.angle_gamma   90.00
#
_symmetry.space_group_name_H-M   'P 1'
#
loop_
_entity.id
_entity.type
_entity.pdbx_description
1 polymer ?
#
loop_
_entity_poly.entity_id
_entity_poly.type
_entity_poly.pdbx_seq_one_letter_code
_entity_poly.pdbx_strand_id
1 'polypeptide(L)'
;MSQQTPTPRDWLLLICGSTYKFTLTGFYLVALVAILKNHGYSLNQLSWIHLIGGIEAAKVLFAALMERRPAGRFGRFRGWLLAATLGLSAVFGLMACTDITQNFPLLLACCVLLSAMSAVYGCAMLGLSCIVLPHRERGFGGVIQTMAARGGKMIGGALVLWLYQEYGQTAAAGFMLAFSLLMLLQLLCYREPESLTAQGGLTALAARLVSFWRR
;
A
#
# COMPACT_ATOMS: atom_id res chain seq x y z
N MET A 1 -18.81 2.06 26.48
CA MET A 1 -18.01 1.67 25.30
C MET A 1 -16.60 1.44 25.79
N SER A 2 -16.18 0.19 25.97
CA SER A 2 -14.83 -0.15 26.41
C SER A 2 -13.85 0.26 25.30
N GLN A 3 -13.09 1.31 25.53
CA GLN A 3 -11.98 1.70 24.67
C GLN A 3 -10.90 0.64 24.85
N GLN A 4 -10.79 -0.28 23.90
CA GLN A 4 -9.67 -1.21 23.88
C GLN A 4 -8.39 -0.39 23.66
N THR A 5 -7.46 -0.47 24.60
CA THR A 5 -6.12 0.09 24.40
C THR A 5 -5.41 -0.68 23.29
N PRO A 6 -4.81 0.00 22.30
CA PRO A 6 -4.12 -0.67 21.21
C PRO A 6 -2.98 -1.52 21.76
N THR A 7 -2.90 -2.76 21.29
CA THR A 7 -1.86 -3.70 21.71
C THR A 7 -0.53 -3.35 21.03
N PRO A 8 0.63 -3.76 21.59
CA PRO A 8 1.93 -3.58 20.93
C PRO A 8 1.97 -4.17 19.50
N ARG A 9 1.18 -5.23 19.25
CA ARG A 9 1.05 -5.86 17.93
C ARG A 9 0.34 -4.96 16.93
N ASP A 10 -0.64 -4.18 17.37
CA ASP A 10 -1.35 -3.20 16.52
C ASP A 10 -0.40 -2.07 16.09
N TRP A 11 0.38 -1.56 17.02
CA TRP A 11 1.38 -0.53 16.73
C TRP A 11 2.44 -1.03 15.73
N LEU A 12 2.96 -2.23 15.95
CA LEU A 12 3.94 -2.84 15.05
C LEU A 12 3.37 -3.04 13.65
N LEU A 13 2.12 -3.51 13.53
CA LEU A 13 1.45 -3.64 12.24
C LEU A 13 1.27 -2.27 11.55
N LEU A 14 0.87 -1.23 12.30
CA LEU A 14 0.68 0.10 11.75
C LEU A 14 1.99 0.70 11.24
N ILE A 15 3.09 0.54 11.98
CA ILE A 15 4.41 1.04 11.60
C ILE A 15 4.93 0.28 10.38
N CYS A 16 5.00 -1.05 10.44
CA CYS A 16 5.51 -1.88 9.35
C CYS A 16 4.64 -1.76 8.09
N GLY A 17 3.32 -1.79 8.24
CA GLY A 17 2.39 -1.70 7.12
C GLY A 17 2.41 -0.33 6.44
N SER A 18 2.51 0.76 7.21
CA SER A 18 2.68 2.10 6.64
C SER A 18 4.03 2.24 5.94
N THR A 19 5.11 1.74 6.56
CA THR A 19 6.44 1.76 5.95
C THR A 19 6.46 0.98 4.63
N TYR A 20 5.88 -0.22 4.61
CA TYR A 20 5.77 -1.04 3.40
C TYR A 20 5.02 -0.30 2.29
N LYS A 21 3.87 0.31 2.59
CA LYS A 21 3.11 1.10 1.62
C LYS A 21 3.95 2.20 0.97
N PHE A 22 4.68 2.96 1.76
CA PHE A 22 5.50 4.05 1.24
C PHE A 22 6.79 3.57 0.57
N THR A 23 7.29 2.38 0.93
CA THR A 23 8.37 1.69 0.20
C THR A 23 7.91 1.33 -1.21
N LEU A 24 6.69 0.80 -1.39
CA LEU A 24 6.11 0.57 -2.71
C LEU A 24 6.05 1.86 -3.53
N THR A 25 5.57 2.95 -2.92
CA THR A 25 5.50 4.26 -3.58
C THR A 25 6.89 4.77 -3.99
N GLY A 26 7.89 4.63 -3.12
CA GLY A 26 9.29 4.96 -3.42
C GLY A 26 9.86 4.14 -4.57
N PHE A 27 9.55 2.84 -4.60
CA PHE A 27 9.99 1.96 -5.66
C PHE A 27 9.51 2.40 -7.04
N TYR A 28 8.20 2.52 -7.24
CA TYR A 28 7.69 2.81 -8.60
C TYR A 28 7.83 4.27 -9.02
N LEU A 29 7.85 5.23 -8.10
CA LEU A 29 8.01 6.64 -8.45
C LEU A 29 9.48 7.10 -8.56
N VAL A 30 10.38 6.47 -7.83
CA VAL A 30 11.78 6.92 -7.77
C VAL A 30 12.71 5.88 -8.40
N ALA A 31 12.80 4.66 -7.84
CA ALA A 31 13.75 3.68 -8.28
C ALA A 31 13.48 3.22 -9.72
N LEU A 32 12.24 2.84 -10.01
CA LEU A 32 11.87 2.33 -11.33
C LEU A 32 12.04 3.39 -12.43
N VAL A 33 11.68 4.63 -12.16
CA VAL A 33 11.85 5.75 -13.11
C VAL A 33 13.33 6.03 -13.38
N ALA A 34 14.18 5.99 -12.33
CA ALA A 34 15.61 6.18 -12.47
C ALA A 34 16.25 5.04 -13.27
N ILE A 35 15.85 3.80 -13.00
CA ILE A 35 16.34 2.61 -13.73
C ILE A 35 16.00 2.73 -15.22
N LEU A 36 14.76 3.06 -15.56
CA LEU A 36 14.32 3.17 -16.94
C LEU A 36 14.99 4.31 -17.68
N LYS A 37 15.20 5.44 -17.00
CA LYS A 37 15.97 6.54 -17.57
C LYS A 37 17.39 6.13 -17.96
N ASN A 38 18.05 5.35 -17.12
CA ASN A 38 19.39 4.81 -17.40
C ASN A 38 19.39 3.82 -18.57
N HIS A 39 18.28 3.13 -18.84
CA HIS A 39 18.12 2.25 -20.01
C HIS A 39 17.70 2.99 -21.29
N GLY A 40 17.71 4.34 -21.31
CA GLY A 40 17.49 5.13 -22.51
C GLY A 40 16.03 5.33 -22.88
N TYR A 41 15.07 5.04 -21.97
CA TYR A 41 13.66 5.34 -22.22
C TYR A 41 13.40 6.84 -22.30
N SER A 42 12.56 7.25 -23.26
CA SER A 42 12.22 8.64 -23.48
C SER A 42 11.39 9.23 -22.32
N LEU A 43 11.52 10.54 -22.10
CA LEU A 43 10.74 11.26 -21.07
C LEU A 43 9.23 11.09 -21.24
N ASN A 44 8.77 10.94 -22.50
CA ASN A 44 7.36 10.70 -22.79
C ASN A 44 6.89 9.33 -22.26
N GLN A 45 7.71 8.30 -22.40
CA GLN A 45 7.42 6.96 -21.84
C GLN A 45 7.44 6.96 -20.29
N LEU A 46 8.35 7.71 -19.69
CA LEU A 46 8.40 7.87 -18.24
C LEU A 46 7.19 8.64 -17.69
N SER A 47 6.64 9.59 -18.48
CA SER A 47 5.43 10.32 -18.09
C SER A 47 4.22 9.41 -17.93
N TRP A 48 4.10 8.34 -18.71
CA TRP A 48 3.04 7.33 -18.52
C TRP A 48 3.12 6.64 -17.17
N ILE A 49 4.32 6.37 -16.66
CA ILE A 49 4.51 5.74 -15.34
C ILE A 49 4.05 6.70 -14.22
N HIS A 50 4.33 7.99 -14.35
CA HIS A 50 3.84 8.99 -13.40
C HIS A 50 2.32 9.14 -13.46
N LEU A 51 1.74 9.07 -14.66
CA LEU A 51 0.28 9.11 -14.84
C LEU A 51 -0.40 7.87 -14.20
N ILE A 52 0.22 6.69 -14.30
CA ILE A 52 -0.22 5.47 -13.61
C ILE A 52 -0.18 5.65 -12.08
N GLY A 53 0.82 6.36 -11.55
CA GLY A 53 0.85 6.76 -10.14
C GLY A 53 -0.39 7.58 -9.72
N GLY A 54 -1.05 8.26 -10.66
CA GLY A 54 -2.35 8.93 -10.45
C GLY A 54 -3.50 7.98 -10.10
N ILE A 55 -3.39 6.67 -10.38
CA ILE A 55 -4.35 5.65 -9.92
C ILE A 55 -4.44 5.66 -8.38
N GLU A 56 -3.37 6.04 -7.69
CA GLU A 56 -3.43 6.27 -6.25
C GLU A 56 -4.42 7.39 -5.86
N ALA A 57 -4.72 8.33 -6.73
CA ALA A 57 -5.75 9.33 -6.47
C ALA A 57 -7.16 8.73 -6.48
N ALA A 58 -7.37 7.62 -7.18
CA ALA A 58 -8.63 6.88 -7.20
C ALA A 58 -8.91 6.09 -5.89
N LYS A 59 -8.15 6.32 -4.82
CA LYS A 59 -8.35 5.69 -3.48
C LYS A 59 -9.79 5.84 -2.97
N VAL A 60 -10.45 6.95 -3.28
CA VAL A 60 -11.83 7.20 -2.87
C VAL A 60 -12.78 6.14 -3.43
N LEU A 61 -12.57 5.70 -4.67
CA LEU A 61 -13.36 4.64 -5.30
C LEU A 61 -13.12 3.29 -4.63
N PHE A 62 -11.87 2.97 -4.32
CA PHE A 62 -11.51 1.74 -3.62
C PHE A 62 -12.04 1.72 -2.19
N ALA A 63 -12.00 2.86 -1.49
CA ALA A 63 -12.58 2.99 -0.15
C ALA A 63 -14.08 2.70 -0.16
N ALA A 64 -14.82 3.27 -1.12
CA ALA A 64 -16.26 3.03 -1.30
C ALA A 64 -16.57 1.55 -1.62
N LEU A 65 -15.72 0.89 -2.40
CA LEU A 65 -15.86 -0.54 -2.71
C LEU A 65 -15.61 -1.43 -1.49
N MET A 66 -14.62 -1.08 -0.66
CA MET A 66 -14.30 -1.79 0.57
C MET A 66 -15.42 -1.70 1.61
N GLU A 67 -16.09 -0.54 1.67
CA GLU A 67 -17.21 -0.35 2.59
C GLU A 67 -18.46 -1.16 2.19
N ARG A 68 -18.68 -1.40 0.90
CA ARG A 68 -19.83 -2.15 0.39
C ARG A 68 -19.79 -3.65 0.68
N ARG A 69 -18.60 -4.23 0.81
CA ARG A 69 -18.47 -5.67 1.06
C ARG A 69 -18.15 -5.89 2.55
N PRO A 70 -19.09 -6.49 3.31
CA PRO A 70 -18.77 -6.95 4.65
C PRO A 70 -17.62 -7.95 4.52
N ALA A 71 -16.62 -7.81 5.37
CA ALA A 71 -15.51 -8.72 5.39
C ALA A 71 -16.01 -10.14 5.64
N GLY A 72 -15.56 -11.02 4.78
CA GLY A 72 -15.74 -12.44 4.97
C GLY A 72 -14.92 -12.96 6.17
N ARG A 73 -14.71 -14.24 6.20
CA ARG A 73 -14.04 -15.04 7.26
C ARG A 73 -12.69 -14.47 7.78
N PHE A 74 -12.08 -13.50 7.09
CA PHE A 74 -10.74 -12.96 7.38
C PHE A 74 -10.72 -11.53 7.97
N GLY A 75 -11.85 -11.00 8.43
CA GLY A 75 -11.95 -9.62 8.90
C GLY A 75 -12.25 -8.63 7.76
N ARG A 76 -12.58 -7.37 8.10
CA ARG A 76 -13.05 -6.37 7.12
C ARG A 76 -11.91 -5.80 6.27
N PHE A 77 -10.81 -5.40 6.89
CA PHE A 77 -9.66 -4.79 6.22
C PHE A 77 -8.52 -5.77 5.99
N ARG A 78 -8.35 -6.74 6.90
CA ARG A 78 -7.32 -7.76 6.80
C ARG A 78 -7.42 -8.57 5.51
N GLY A 79 -8.63 -8.94 5.08
CA GLY A 79 -8.83 -9.68 3.81
C GLY A 79 -8.33 -8.89 2.59
N TRP A 80 -8.60 -7.58 2.54
CA TRP A 80 -8.11 -6.70 1.48
C TRP A 80 -6.60 -6.50 1.52
N LEU A 81 -6.03 -6.36 2.74
CA LEU A 81 -4.58 -6.28 2.92
C LEU A 81 -3.87 -7.54 2.45
N LEU A 82 -4.40 -8.73 2.80
CA LEU A 82 -3.85 -10.01 2.35
C LEU A 82 -3.92 -10.16 0.83
N ALA A 83 -5.07 -9.86 0.21
CA ALA A 83 -5.24 -9.95 -1.24
C ALA A 83 -4.29 -8.99 -1.97
N ALA A 84 -4.19 -7.74 -1.50
CA ALA A 84 -3.29 -6.76 -2.10
C ALA A 84 -1.82 -7.15 -1.95
N THR A 85 -1.40 -7.61 -0.76
CA THR A 85 -0.01 -8.03 -0.51
C THR A 85 0.35 -9.26 -1.33
N LEU A 86 -0.57 -10.21 -1.49
CA LEU A 86 -0.37 -11.40 -2.31
C LEU A 86 -0.24 -11.02 -3.80
N GLY A 87 -1.07 -10.11 -4.29
CA GLY A 87 -0.95 -9.56 -5.65
C GLY A 87 0.38 -8.84 -5.86
N LEU A 88 0.82 -8.01 -4.90
CA LEU A 88 2.12 -7.34 -4.94
C LEU A 88 3.29 -8.33 -4.94
N SER A 89 3.22 -9.39 -4.11
CA SER A 89 4.24 -10.45 -4.10
C SER A 89 4.33 -11.17 -5.44
N ALA A 90 3.19 -11.45 -6.08
CA ALA A 90 3.16 -12.08 -7.40
C ALA A 90 3.81 -11.18 -8.47
N VAL A 91 3.52 -9.88 -8.45
CA VAL A 91 4.13 -8.92 -9.40
C VAL A 91 5.64 -8.81 -9.16
N PHE A 92 6.11 -8.71 -7.91
CA PHE A 92 7.54 -8.68 -7.63
C PHE A 92 8.23 -10.00 -7.98
N GLY A 93 7.57 -11.14 -7.78
CA GLY A 93 8.07 -12.44 -8.24
C GLY A 93 8.22 -12.49 -9.75
N LEU A 94 7.25 -12.00 -10.50
CA LEU A 94 7.32 -11.88 -11.96
C LEU A 94 8.49 -10.96 -12.38
N MET A 95 8.64 -9.81 -11.70
CA MET A 95 9.72 -8.86 -11.95
C MET A 95 11.11 -9.43 -11.62
N ALA A 96 11.22 -10.36 -10.68
CA ALA A 96 12.47 -11.03 -10.34
C ALA A 96 12.85 -12.11 -11.37
N CYS A 97 11.85 -12.75 -12.00
CA CYS A 97 12.04 -13.85 -12.93
C CYS A 97 12.17 -13.41 -14.40
N THR A 98 11.74 -12.18 -14.75
CA THR A 98 11.71 -11.69 -16.13
C THR A 98 12.48 -10.38 -16.28
N ASP A 99 13.24 -10.25 -17.38
CA ASP A 99 13.87 -9.00 -17.78
C ASP A 99 12.85 -7.99 -18.30
N ILE A 100 12.29 -7.21 -17.36
CA ILE A 100 11.20 -6.25 -17.64
C ILE A 100 11.70 -5.05 -18.43
N THR A 101 13.00 -4.76 -18.33
CA THR A 101 13.63 -3.63 -19.02
C THR A 101 13.62 -3.75 -20.54
N GLN A 102 13.43 -4.95 -21.08
CA GLN A 102 13.38 -5.18 -22.53
C GLN A 102 11.95 -5.10 -23.10
N ASN A 103 10.91 -5.30 -22.27
CA ASN A 103 9.51 -5.36 -22.69
C ASN A 103 8.68 -4.25 -22.07
N PHE A 104 8.63 -3.08 -22.74
CA PHE A 104 7.88 -1.92 -22.27
C PHE A 104 6.39 -2.19 -21.96
N PRO A 105 5.61 -2.93 -22.79
CA PRO A 105 4.21 -3.22 -22.46
C PRO A 105 4.07 -4.09 -21.21
N LEU A 106 4.94 -5.06 -20.97
CA LEU A 106 4.93 -5.89 -19.77
C LEU A 106 5.25 -5.05 -18.54
N LEU A 107 6.25 -4.19 -18.64
CA LEU A 107 6.62 -3.23 -17.59
C LEU A 107 5.45 -2.32 -17.23
N LEU A 108 4.77 -1.78 -18.24
CA LEU A 108 3.62 -0.89 -18.04
C LEU A 108 2.47 -1.65 -17.32
N ALA A 109 2.20 -2.88 -17.71
CA ALA A 109 1.20 -3.73 -17.07
C ALA A 109 1.57 -4.00 -15.59
N CYS A 110 2.82 -4.30 -15.29
CA CYS A 110 3.31 -4.46 -13.92
C CYS A 110 3.15 -3.16 -13.12
N CYS A 111 3.46 -1.99 -13.69
CA CYS A 111 3.27 -0.69 -13.03
C CYS A 111 1.81 -0.41 -12.70
N VAL A 112 0.88 -0.71 -13.62
CA VAL A 112 -0.57 -0.56 -13.39
C VAL A 112 -1.02 -1.46 -12.24
N LEU A 113 -0.61 -2.73 -12.24
CA LEU A 113 -0.94 -3.67 -11.19
C LEU A 113 -0.34 -3.25 -9.83
N LEU A 114 0.93 -2.83 -9.81
CA LEU A 114 1.59 -2.33 -8.59
C LEU A 114 0.84 -1.12 -8.03
N SER A 115 0.51 -0.14 -8.88
CA SER A 115 -0.20 1.06 -8.46
C SER A 115 -1.61 0.75 -7.94
N ALA A 116 -2.37 -0.11 -8.64
CA ALA A 116 -3.71 -0.52 -8.23
C ALA A 116 -3.69 -1.28 -6.88
N MET A 117 -2.80 -2.27 -6.75
CA MET A 117 -2.67 -3.05 -5.51
C MET A 117 -2.15 -2.18 -4.35
N SER A 118 -1.22 -1.26 -4.61
CA SER A 118 -0.74 -0.28 -3.62
C SER A 118 -1.85 0.66 -3.16
N ALA A 119 -2.74 1.10 -4.06
CA ALA A 119 -3.89 1.92 -3.73
C ALA A 119 -4.88 1.17 -2.82
N VAL A 120 -5.20 -0.09 -3.18
CA VAL A 120 -6.05 -0.98 -2.36
C VAL A 120 -5.43 -1.19 -0.98
N TYR A 121 -4.14 -1.54 -0.92
CA TYR A 121 -3.39 -1.71 0.32
C TYR A 121 -3.44 -0.45 1.19
N GLY A 122 -3.17 0.70 0.60
CA GLY A 122 -3.16 1.99 1.30
C GLY A 122 -4.53 2.36 1.89
N CYS A 123 -5.62 2.10 1.15
CA CYS A 123 -6.98 2.31 1.65
C CYS A 123 -7.32 1.39 2.81
N ALA A 124 -7.00 0.10 2.69
CA ALA A 124 -7.26 -0.89 3.73
C ALA A 124 -6.44 -0.60 5.00
N MET A 125 -5.17 -0.17 4.83
CA MET A 125 -4.30 0.19 5.95
C MET A 125 -4.78 1.43 6.69
N LEU A 126 -5.24 2.45 5.95
CA LEU A 126 -5.84 3.65 6.55
C LEU A 126 -7.13 3.32 7.28
N GLY A 127 -8.01 2.50 6.69
CA GLY A 127 -9.23 2.02 7.32
C GLY A 127 -8.95 1.24 8.61
N LEU A 128 -7.97 0.34 8.61
CA LEU A 128 -7.55 -0.40 9.78
C LEU A 128 -7.01 0.54 10.87
N SER A 129 -6.18 1.52 10.53
CA SER A 129 -5.64 2.49 11.49
C SER A 129 -6.74 3.30 12.18
N CYS A 130 -7.79 3.68 11.45
CA CYS A 130 -8.94 4.41 12.01
C CYS A 130 -9.77 3.57 13.00
N ILE A 131 -9.75 2.24 12.84
CA ILE A 131 -10.48 1.31 13.71
C ILE A 131 -9.67 0.99 14.96
N VAL A 132 -8.39 0.67 14.79
CA VAL A 132 -7.50 0.22 15.85
C VAL A 132 -7.15 1.36 16.80
N LEU A 133 -6.99 2.60 16.28
CA LEU A 133 -6.59 3.74 17.10
C LEU A 133 -7.81 4.46 17.71
N PRO A 134 -7.90 4.56 19.06
CA PRO A 134 -8.90 5.37 19.73
C PRO A 134 -8.75 6.85 19.34
N HIS A 135 -9.83 7.62 19.46
CA HIS A 135 -9.87 9.05 19.07
C HIS A 135 -8.72 9.87 19.61
N ARG A 136 -8.30 9.58 20.86
CA ARG A 136 -7.22 10.28 21.56
C ARG A 136 -5.85 10.03 20.95
N GLU A 137 -5.65 8.87 20.32
CA GLU A 137 -4.36 8.43 19.79
C GLU A 137 -4.24 8.55 18.26
N ARG A 138 -5.30 9.02 17.58
CA ARG A 138 -5.29 9.23 16.13
C ARG A 138 -4.22 10.21 15.66
N GLY A 139 -3.82 11.16 16.50
CA GLY A 139 -2.70 12.05 16.22
C GLY A 139 -1.37 11.30 16.03
N PHE A 140 -1.10 10.29 16.88
CA PHE A 140 0.08 9.43 16.73
C PHE A 140 0.04 8.61 15.43
N GLY A 141 -1.15 8.18 14.99
CA GLY A 141 -1.31 7.53 13.68
C GLY A 141 -0.83 8.40 12.52
N GLY A 142 -1.12 9.70 12.56
CA GLY A 142 -0.62 10.67 11.58
C GLY A 142 0.90 10.83 11.62
N VAL A 143 1.49 10.86 12.82
CA VAL A 143 2.96 10.93 13.01
C VAL A 143 3.63 9.68 12.41
N ILE A 144 3.11 8.47 12.72
CA ILE A 144 3.61 7.21 12.15
C ILE A 144 3.55 7.23 10.64
N GLN A 145 2.44 7.65 10.05
CA GLN A 145 2.32 7.74 8.59
C GLN A 145 3.31 8.72 7.98
N THR A 146 3.55 9.86 8.62
CA THR A 146 4.51 10.86 8.12
C THR A 146 5.94 10.35 8.19
N MET A 147 6.32 9.70 9.29
CA MET A 147 7.64 9.07 9.43
C MET A 147 7.81 7.90 8.45
N ALA A 148 6.81 7.05 8.33
CA ALA A 148 6.78 5.94 7.38
C ALA A 148 6.85 6.44 5.92
N ALA A 149 6.25 7.60 5.61
CA ALA A 149 6.31 8.18 4.27
C ALA A 149 7.72 8.62 3.89
N ARG A 150 8.48 9.17 4.82
CA ARG A 150 9.87 9.56 4.58
C ARG A 150 10.79 8.35 4.54
N GLY A 151 10.79 7.52 5.60
CA GLY A 151 11.65 6.33 5.69
C GLY A 151 11.34 5.29 4.61
N GLY A 152 10.05 5.01 4.36
CA GLY A 152 9.63 4.07 3.31
C GLY A 152 10.07 4.49 1.91
N LYS A 153 9.94 5.78 1.57
CA LYS A 153 10.43 6.29 0.28
C LYS A 153 11.97 6.21 0.15
N MET A 154 12.71 6.39 1.23
CA MET A 154 14.16 6.19 1.22
C MET A 154 14.51 4.72 0.98
N ILE A 155 13.84 3.79 1.64
CA ILE A 155 14.03 2.35 1.43
C ILE A 155 13.65 1.96 0.01
N GLY A 156 12.45 2.29 -0.44
CA GLY A 156 11.96 1.92 -1.77
C GLY A 156 12.62 2.66 -2.93
N GLY A 157 13.07 3.88 -2.71
CA GLY A 157 13.77 4.68 -3.71
C GLY A 157 15.27 4.46 -3.70
N ALA A 158 15.95 4.96 -2.67
CA ALA A 158 17.42 4.99 -2.63
C ALA A 158 18.04 3.61 -2.42
N LEU A 159 17.57 2.83 -1.44
CA LEU A 159 18.14 1.52 -1.14
C LEU A 159 17.91 0.54 -2.30
N VAL A 160 16.71 0.52 -2.88
CA VAL A 160 16.41 -0.36 -4.02
C VAL A 160 17.21 0.05 -5.24
N LEU A 161 17.40 1.36 -5.48
CA LEU A 161 18.24 1.84 -6.58
C LEU A 161 19.70 1.46 -6.38
N TRP A 162 20.22 1.56 -5.17
CA TRP A 162 21.58 1.10 -4.84
C TRP A 162 21.73 -0.42 -5.05
N LEU A 163 20.77 -1.22 -4.56
CA LEU A 163 20.77 -2.67 -4.81
C LEU A 163 20.74 -3.01 -6.31
N TYR A 164 19.99 -2.23 -7.08
CA TYR A 164 19.96 -2.41 -8.53
C TYR A 164 21.31 -2.12 -9.19
N GLN A 165 22.00 -1.07 -8.75
CA GLN A 165 23.31 -0.69 -9.31
C GLN A 165 24.41 -1.71 -8.99
N GLU A 166 24.43 -2.26 -7.77
CA GLU A 166 25.46 -3.19 -7.33
C GLU A 166 25.18 -4.65 -7.74
N TYR A 167 23.93 -5.09 -7.67
CA TYR A 167 23.55 -6.50 -7.80
C TYR A 167 22.56 -6.78 -8.94
N GLY A 168 22.11 -5.76 -9.64
CA GLY A 168 21.20 -5.89 -10.77
C GLY A 168 19.71 -5.98 -10.40
N GLN A 169 18.89 -6.17 -11.44
CA GLN A 169 17.42 -6.16 -11.34
C GLN A 169 16.87 -7.25 -10.41
N THR A 170 17.42 -8.45 -10.49
CA THR A 170 16.95 -9.62 -9.71
C THR A 170 17.10 -9.38 -8.21
N ALA A 171 18.19 -8.75 -7.78
CA ALA A 171 18.41 -8.42 -6.37
C ALA A 171 17.44 -7.34 -5.87
N ALA A 172 17.23 -6.30 -6.67
CA ALA A 172 16.27 -5.23 -6.32
C ALA A 172 14.82 -5.75 -6.23
N ALA A 173 14.38 -6.54 -7.21
CA ALA A 173 13.06 -7.16 -7.20
C ALA A 173 12.94 -8.22 -6.10
N GLY A 174 13.99 -9.01 -5.87
CA GLY A 174 14.06 -10.00 -4.79
C GLY A 174 13.96 -9.38 -3.40
N PHE A 175 14.58 -8.23 -3.17
CA PHE A 175 14.44 -7.47 -1.93
C PHE A 175 13.00 -7.03 -1.71
N MET A 176 12.34 -6.48 -2.74
CA MET A 176 10.94 -6.07 -2.66
C MET A 176 9.99 -7.25 -2.44
N LEU A 177 10.29 -8.39 -3.07
CA LEU A 177 9.57 -9.65 -2.86
C LEU A 177 9.72 -10.14 -1.41
N ALA A 178 10.94 -10.19 -0.89
CA ALA A 178 11.21 -10.60 0.48
C ALA A 178 10.48 -9.70 1.50
N PHE A 179 10.50 -8.40 1.28
CA PHE A 179 9.79 -7.45 2.13
C PHE A 179 8.27 -7.63 2.05
N SER A 180 7.74 -7.92 0.85
CA SER A 180 6.31 -8.23 0.64
C SER A 180 5.90 -9.53 1.34
N LEU A 181 6.73 -10.58 1.26
CA LEU A 181 6.47 -11.86 1.96
C LEU A 181 6.54 -11.71 3.48
N LEU A 182 7.47 -10.91 3.99
CA LEU A 182 7.55 -10.61 5.42
C LEU A 182 6.28 -9.88 5.90
N MET A 183 5.78 -8.94 5.11
CA MET A 183 4.53 -8.24 5.40
C MET A 183 3.33 -9.19 5.33
N LEU A 184 3.31 -10.11 4.36
CA LEU A 184 2.27 -11.14 4.24
C LEU A 184 2.26 -12.05 5.48
N LEU A 185 3.42 -12.49 5.96
CA LEU A 185 3.57 -13.30 7.16
C LEU A 185 3.03 -12.56 8.39
N GLN A 186 3.37 -11.28 8.54
CA GLN A 186 2.87 -10.45 9.64
C GLN A 186 1.35 -10.34 9.60
N LEU A 187 0.73 -10.14 8.42
CA LEU A 187 -0.71 -10.09 8.25
C LEU A 187 -1.40 -11.43 8.54
N LEU A 188 -0.76 -12.55 8.24
CA LEU A 188 -1.27 -13.89 8.57
C LEU A 188 -1.30 -14.13 10.08
N CYS A 189 -0.30 -13.65 10.81
CA CYS A 189 -0.22 -13.74 12.27
C CYS A 189 -1.15 -12.75 13.00
N TYR A 190 -1.61 -11.69 12.32
CA TYR A 190 -2.47 -10.67 12.91
C TYR A 190 -3.94 -11.11 12.87
N ARG A 191 -4.67 -10.89 13.97
CA ARG A 191 -6.12 -11.06 14.04
C ARG A 191 -6.80 -9.73 14.24
N GLU A 192 -7.72 -9.38 13.34
CA GLU A 192 -8.51 -8.16 13.43
C GLU A 192 -9.50 -8.27 14.61
N PRO A 193 -9.62 -7.25 15.49
CA PRO A 193 -10.57 -7.26 16.60
C PRO A 193 -12.00 -7.25 16.06
N GLU A 194 -12.84 -8.21 16.51
CA GLU A 194 -14.21 -8.42 16.00
C GLU A 194 -15.21 -7.32 16.36
N SER A 195 -14.89 -6.42 17.28
CA SER A 195 -15.83 -5.50 17.92
C SER A 195 -16.36 -4.36 17.04
N LEU A 196 -15.97 -4.22 15.77
CA LEU A 196 -16.25 -3.04 14.94
C LEU A 196 -16.91 -3.34 13.59
N THR A 197 -17.47 -4.53 13.39
CA THR A 197 -18.11 -4.94 12.14
C THR A 197 -19.47 -4.29 11.84
N ALA A 198 -20.01 -3.49 12.72
CA ALA A 198 -21.40 -3.05 12.62
C ALA A 198 -21.64 -1.57 12.86
N GLN A 199 -21.00 -0.64 12.14
CA GLN A 199 -21.58 0.72 12.06
C GLN A 199 -21.08 1.50 10.83
N GLY A 200 -22.00 1.76 9.91
CA GLY A 200 -21.92 2.84 8.94
C GLY A 200 -21.75 2.45 7.49
N GLY A 201 -22.81 1.97 6.85
CA GLY A 201 -22.89 1.91 5.39
C GLY A 201 -22.80 3.29 4.75
N LEU A 202 -22.54 3.35 3.45
CA LEU A 202 -22.46 4.58 2.62
C LEU A 202 -23.60 5.57 2.86
N THR A 203 -24.78 5.08 3.23
CA THR A 203 -25.95 5.90 3.61
C THR A 203 -25.71 6.78 4.84
N ALA A 204 -24.97 6.26 5.84
CA ALA A 204 -24.63 7.05 7.04
C ALA A 204 -23.53 8.08 6.74
N LEU A 205 -22.61 7.77 5.83
CA LEU A 205 -21.54 8.69 5.39
C LEU A 205 -22.13 9.79 4.51
N ALA A 206 -22.99 9.45 3.56
CA ALA A 206 -23.72 10.40 2.73
C ALA A 206 -24.62 11.33 3.58
N ALA A 207 -25.31 10.77 4.57
CA ALA A 207 -26.11 11.56 5.49
C ALA A 207 -25.26 12.52 6.33
N ARG A 208 -24.07 12.11 6.77
CA ARG A 208 -23.12 12.97 7.50
C ARG A 208 -22.52 14.06 6.61
N LEU A 209 -22.16 13.75 5.37
CA LEU A 209 -21.70 14.75 4.40
C LEU A 209 -22.77 15.78 4.09
N VAL A 210 -24.01 15.34 3.84
CA VAL A 210 -25.14 16.25 3.62
C VAL A 210 -25.42 17.10 4.86
N SER A 211 -25.31 16.55 6.07
CA SER A 211 -25.48 17.31 7.31
C SER A 211 -24.37 18.32 7.56
N PHE A 212 -23.14 18.04 7.10
CA PHE A 212 -22.02 18.97 7.18
C PHE A 212 -22.17 20.16 6.23
N TRP A 213 -22.71 19.92 5.02
CA TRP A 213 -22.98 21.00 4.04
C TRP A 213 -24.20 21.85 4.39
N ARG A 214 -25.06 21.41 5.30
CA ARG A 214 -26.23 22.17 5.78
C ARG A 214 -25.97 23.02 7.03
N ARG A 215 -24.76 22.96 7.58
CA ARG A 215 -24.31 23.84 8.67
C ARG A 215 -23.42 24.96 8.15
#